data_78f097b9f7a45ce550c83d74e0a5817d
#
_entry.id   78f097b9f7a45ce550c83d74e0a5817d
#
_cell.length_a   1.000
_cell.length_b   1.000
_cell.length_c   1.000
_cell.angle_alpha   90.00
_cell.angle_beta   90.00
_cell.angle_gamma   90.00
#
_symmetry.space_group_name_H-M   'P 1'
#
loop_
_entity.id
_entity.type
_entity.pdbx_description
1 polymer ?
#
loop_
_entity_poly.entity_id
_entity_poly.type
_entity_poly.pdbx_seq_one_letter_code
_entity_poly.pdbx_strand_id
1 'polypeptide(L)'
;MTFRVFLLLILLSCSKHTDDFGYRTYVIPEGQHRSGSFFSHPDNSRIKFHFILDESSEYISEIEENQSDVNKIYGFSDFGKSHQKYSIRIGWRYLNGATELCWLKREDGRLITGLIRDIDINTPYEAMIDIETFYYTITIDGDTTMVRRRPDGFWGTIRRYYLYPYFGGNEFAPHDITIKIKE
;
A
#
# COMPACT_ATOMS: atom_id res chain seq x y z
N MET A 1 -46.72 26.06 -23.93
CA MET A 1 -46.00 24.83 -24.31
C MET A 1 -44.72 24.79 -23.49
N THR A 2 -44.75 24.11 -22.33
CA THR A 2 -43.66 24.11 -21.34
C THR A 2 -42.78 22.89 -21.55
N PHE A 3 -41.59 23.10 -22.03
CA PHE A 3 -40.57 22.05 -22.20
C PHE A 3 -39.99 21.66 -20.82
N ARG A 4 -40.28 20.47 -20.34
CA ARG A 4 -39.66 19.86 -19.18
C ARG A 4 -38.34 19.20 -19.61
N VAL A 5 -37.20 19.80 -19.27
CA VAL A 5 -35.89 19.16 -19.40
C VAL A 5 -35.75 18.11 -18.30
N PHE A 6 -35.73 16.84 -18.69
CA PHE A 6 -35.42 15.74 -17.79
C PHE A 6 -33.87 15.65 -17.67
N LEU A 7 -33.32 16.10 -16.54
CA LEU A 7 -31.92 15.93 -16.21
C LEU A 7 -31.67 14.49 -15.76
N LEU A 8 -31.14 13.66 -16.67
CA LEU A 8 -30.75 12.29 -16.37
C LEU A 8 -29.45 12.31 -15.54
N LEU A 9 -29.58 12.17 -14.23
CA LEU A 9 -28.41 11.94 -13.33
C LEU A 9 -27.90 10.51 -13.58
N ILE A 10 -26.81 10.39 -14.35
CA ILE A 10 -26.04 9.15 -14.43
C ILE A 10 -25.26 9.03 -13.12
N LEU A 11 -25.78 8.23 -12.20
CA LEU A 11 -25.03 7.77 -11.02
C LEU A 11 -23.95 6.80 -11.52
N LEU A 12 -22.74 7.31 -11.72
CA LEU A 12 -21.54 6.48 -11.85
C LEU A 12 -21.32 5.77 -10.50
N SER A 13 -21.97 4.62 -10.37
CA SER A 13 -21.66 3.69 -9.29
C SER A 13 -20.24 3.18 -9.51
N CYS A 14 -19.30 3.68 -8.73
CA CYS A 14 -17.97 3.12 -8.63
C CYS A 14 -18.10 1.77 -7.92
N SER A 15 -18.53 0.74 -8.66
CA SER A 15 -18.57 -0.62 -8.14
C SER A 15 -17.13 -1.08 -7.93
N LYS A 16 -16.81 -1.45 -6.68
CA LYS A 16 -15.55 -2.11 -6.31
C LYS A 16 -15.54 -3.49 -6.99
N HIS A 17 -15.09 -3.53 -8.22
CA HIS A 17 -15.06 -4.77 -9.01
C HIS A 17 -13.86 -5.61 -8.54
N THR A 18 -14.13 -6.84 -8.11
CA THR A 18 -13.12 -7.88 -7.91
C THR A 18 -13.12 -8.81 -9.11
N ASP A 19 -11.97 -9.34 -9.50
CA ASP A 19 -11.89 -10.39 -10.51
C ASP A 19 -12.43 -11.73 -9.98
N ASP A 20 -12.49 -12.76 -10.85
CA ASP A 20 -13.03 -14.09 -10.51
C ASP A 20 -12.22 -14.81 -9.41
N PHE A 21 -10.98 -14.36 -9.15
CA PHE A 21 -10.12 -14.88 -8.08
C PHE A 21 -10.22 -14.06 -6.78
N GLY A 22 -11.04 -13.02 -6.76
CA GLY A 22 -11.29 -12.16 -5.60
C GLY A 22 -10.27 -11.03 -5.44
N TYR A 23 -9.42 -10.76 -6.43
CA TYR A 23 -8.51 -9.62 -6.41
C TYR A 23 -9.22 -8.35 -6.84
N ARG A 24 -8.94 -7.27 -6.11
CA ARG A 24 -9.26 -5.91 -6.52
C ARG A 24 -8.05 -5.28 -7.19
N THR A 25 -8.27 -4.68 -8.35
CA THR A 25 -7.26 -3.93 -9.07
C THR A 25 -7.21 -2.50 -8.55
N TYR A 26 -6.01 -2.04 -8.20
CA TYR A 26 -5.68 -0.68 -7.84
C TYR A 26 -4.75 -0.13 -8.91
N VAL A 27 -5.11 0.99 -9.50
CA VAL A 27 -4.27 1.70 -10.48
C VAL A 27 -3.79 3.01 -9.84
N ILE A 28 -2.49 3.24 -9.87
CA ILE A 28 -1.89 4.54 -9.62
C ILE A 28 -1.70 5.18 -11.00
N PRO A 29 -2.50 6.18 -11.38
CA PRO A 29 -2.40 6.76 -12.72
C PRO A 29 -1.07 7.48 -12.93
N GLU A 30 -0.62 7.53 -14.19
CA GLU A 30 0.48 8.39 -14.62
C GLU A 30 0.31 9.82 -14.09
N GLY A 31 1.38 10.41 -13.61
CA GLY A 31 1.37 11.75 -13.04
C GLY A 31 0.71 11.86 -11.68
N GLN A 32 0.41 10.74 -11.00
CA GLN A 32 -0.23 10.71 -9.68
C GLN A 32 0.61 9.91 -8.68
N HIS A 33 0.29 10.11 -7.38
CA HIS A 33 0.83 9.28 -6.30
C HIS A 33 -0.16 8.22 -5.82
N ARG A 34 -1.47 8.40 -6.01
CA ARG A 34 -2.51 7.65 -5.30
C ARG A 34 -3.37 6.82 -6.25
N SER A 35 -3.75 5.65 -5.79
CA SER A 35 -4.72 4.78 -6.47
C SER A 35 -6.20 5.18 -6.26
N GLY A 36 -6.47 6.32 -5.63
CA GLY A 36 -7.84 6.81 -5.41
C GLY A 36 -8.65 6.06 -4.35
N SER A 37 -8.05 5.16 -3.58
CA SER A 37 -8.76 4.37 -2.56
C SER A 37 -8.94 5.11 -1.25
N PHE A 38 -10.09 4.86 -0.59
CA PHE A 38 -10.47 5.49 0.68
C PHE A 38 -10.02 4.65 1.87
N PHE A 39 -9.76 5.31 2.99
CA PHE A 39 -9.41 4.69 4.25
C PHE A 39 -10.59 3.89 4.81
N SER A 40 -10.33 2.65 5.27
CA SER A 40 -11.24 1.89 6.11
C SER A 40 -10.55 1.57 7.44
N HIS A 41 -11.34 1.23 8.47
CA HIS A 41 -10.81 1.07 9.82
C HIS A 41 -10.82 -0.41 10.21
N PRO A 42 -9.65 -1.07 10.32
CA PRO A 42 -9.58 -2.39 10.92
C PRO A 42 -9.59 -2.29 12.44
N ASP A 43 -10.28 -3.21 13.08
CA ASP A 43 -10.22 -3.40 14.54
C ASP A 43 -9.10 -4.38 14.97
N ASN A 44 -8.34 -4.91 14.02
CA ASN A 44 -7.43 -6.01 14.25
C ASN A 44 -5.97 -5.55 14.40
N SER A 45 -5.21 -6.33 15.19
CA SER A 45 -3.75 -6.24 15.28
C SER A 45 -3.04 -7.01 14.17
N ARG A 46 -3.80 -7.58 13.25
CA ARG A 46 -3.30 -8.38 12.11
C ARG A 46 -4.02 -8.00 10.85
N ILE A 47 -3.26 -7.87 9.76
CA ILE A 47 -3.80 -7.87 8.40
C ILE A 47 -3.16 -9.03 7.64
N LYS A 48 -3.99 -9.72 6.84
CA LYS A 48 -3.56 -10.76 5.90
C LYS A 48 -4.15 -10.42 4.54
N PHE A 49 -3.32 -10.47 3.51
CA PHE A 49 -3.75 -10.17 2.16
C PHE A 49 -2.85 -10.90 1.15
N HIS A 50 -3.35 -11.03 -0.09
CA HIS A 50 -2.52 -11.45 -1.21
C HIS A 50 -2.33 -10.26 -2.14
N PHE A 51 -1.19 -10.20 -2.82
CA PHE A 51 -0.95 -9.17 -3.81
C PHE A 51 -0.22 -9.75 -5.04
N ILE A 52 -0.39 -9.05 -6.16
CA ILE A 52 0.33 -9.32 -7.41
C ILE A 52 0.79 -7.97 -7.94
N LEU A 53 2.07 -7.87 -8.29
CA LEU A 53 2.64 -6.80 -9.09
C LEU A 53 2.81 -7.30 -10.51
N ASP A 54 2.46 -6.49 -11.51
CA ASP A 54 2.68 -6.79 -12.92
C ASP A 54 3.87 -5.97 -13.49
N GLU A 55 4.09 -6.04 -14.78
CA GLU A 55 5.18 -5.35 -15.48
C GLU A 55 5.16 -3.84 -15.28
N SER A 56 4.01 -3.27 -14.96
CA SER A 56 3.90 -1.82 -14.69
C SER A 56 4.59 -1.41 -13.38
N SER A 57 4.94 -2.37 -12.53
CA SER A 57 5.71 -2.11 -11.30
C SER A 57 7.21 -1.91 -11.54
N GLU A 58 7.68 -2.22 -12.76
CA GLU A 58 9.04 -1.97 -13.23
C GLU A 58 9.10 -0.58 -13.89
N TYR A 59 9.81 0.33 -13.30
CA TYR A 59 9.86 1.72 -13.74
C TYR A 59 11.28 2.29 -13.66
N ILE A 60 11.53 3.35 -14.40
CA ILE A 60 12.75 4.15 -14.30
C ILE A 60 12.36 5.55 -13.83
N SER A 61 12.95 5.98 -12.72
CA SER A 61 12.78 7.34 -12.20
C SER A 61 13.44 8.37 -13.11
N GLU A 62 12.84 9.54 -13.26
CA GLU A 62 13.44 10.66 -13.99
C GLU A 62 14.69 11.18 -13.27
N ILE A 63 14.66 11.15 -11.94
CA ILE A 63 15.78 11.52 -11.05
C ILE A 63 16.39 10.23 -10.52
N GLU A 64 17.67 9.98 -10.84
CA GLU A 64 18.37 8.73 -10.50
C GLU A 64 18.34 8.42 -9.00
N GLU A 65 18.49 9.43 -8.15
CA GLU A 65 18.47 9.27 -6.70
C GLU A 65 17.12 8.73 -6.18
N ASN A 66 16.03 9.01 -6.88
CA ASN A 66 14.69 8.58 -6.53
C ASN A 66 14.41 7.11 -6.90
N GLN A 67 15.26 6.48 -7.73
CA GLN A 67 15.09 5.08 -8.11
C GLN A 67 15.09 4.13 -6.89
N SER A 68 15.73 4.54 -5.80
CA SER A 68 15.77 3.79 -4.56
C SER A 68 14.55 4.00 -3.64
N ASP A 69 13.64 4.93 -4.00
CA ASP A 69 12.46 5.20 -3.21
C ASP A 69 11.49 4.02 -3.20
N VAL A 70 10.93 3.74 -2.02
CA VAL A 70 10.03 2.60 -1.87
C VAL A 70 8.59 3.04 -2.07
N ASN A 71 7.91 2.45 -3.06
CA ASN A 71 6.48 2.55 -3.29
C ASN A 71 5.72 1.70 -2.27
N LYS A 72 4.43 1.90 -2.12
CA LYS A 72 3.62 1.29 -1.06
C LYS A 72 2.54 0.43 -1.68
N ILE A 73 2.47 -0.84 -1.27
CA ILE A 73 1.42 -1.80 -1.64
C ILE A 73 0.26 -1.66 -0.66
N TYR A 74 0.48 -2.03 0.60
CA TYR A 74 -0.58 -2.08 1.58
C TYR A 74 -0.04 -2.04 3.01
N GLY A 75 -0.88 -1.66 3.97
CA GLY A 75 -0.55 -1.64 5.38
C GLY A 75 -1.52 -0.79 6.18
N PHE A 76 -1.10 -0.27 7.32
CA PHE A 76 -1.97 0.53 8.17
C PHE A 76 -1.24 1.60 8.99
N SER A 77 -2.02 2.59 9.46
CA SER A 77 -1.59 3.55 10.48
C SER A 77 -1.56 2.88 11.86
N ASP A 78 -0.76 3.41 12.78
CA ASP A 78 -0.69 2.86 14.14
C ASP A 78 -0.90 3.93 15.21
N PHE A 79 -1.11 3.49 16.46
CA PHE A 79 -1.31 4.32 17.67
C PHE A 79 -2.45 5.34 17.57
N GLY A 80 -3.41 5.15 16.67
CA GLY A 80 -4.49 6.15 16.45
C GLY A 80 -3.98 7.48 15.93
N LYS A 81 -2.76 7.51 15.41
CA LYS A 81 -2.11 8.71 14.86
C LYS A 81 -2.20 8.75 13.34
N SER A 82 -1.88 9.90 12.77
CA SER A 82 -1.68 10.01 11.33
C SER A 82 -0.63 9.01 10.84
N HIS A 83 -0.86 8.40 9.68
CA HIS A 83 0.11 7.50 9.04
C HIS A 83 1.45 8.18 8.71
N GLN A 84 1.47 9.50 8.64
CA GLN A 84 2.70 10.26 8.51
C GLN A 84 3.54 10.25 9.80
N LYS A 85 2.91 9.97 10.95
CA LYS A 85 3.58 9.88 12.24
C LYS A 85 3.92 8.45 12.61
N TYR A 86 2.94 7.53 12.51
CA TYR A 86 3.13 6.10 12.79
C TYR A 86 2.38 5.25 11.77
N SER A 87 3.10 4.37 11.11
CA SER A 87 2.53 3.39 10.17
C SER A 87 3.51 2.27 9.89
N ILE A 88 2.98 1.14 9.42
CA ILE A 88 3.75 0.04 8.83
C ILE A 88 3.10 -0.35 7.50
N ARG A 89 3.90 -0.58 6.48
CA ARG A 89 3.46 -1.02 5.16
C ARG A 89 4.43 -2.00 4.54
N ILE A 90 3.94 -2.82 3.66
CA ILE A 90 4.72 -3.50 2.64
C ILE A 90 4.73 -2.62 1.40
N GLY A 91 5.86 -2.56 0.75
CA GLY A 91 6.06 -1.79 -0.47
C GLY A 91 7.04 -2.46 -1.41
N TRP A 92 7.31 -1.82 -2.53
CA TRP A 92 8.25 -2.31 -3.54
C TRP A 92 9.07 -1.17 -4.11
N ARG A 93 10.19 -1.52 -4.70
CA ARG A 93 10.95 -0.67 -5.62
C ARG A 93 11.53 -1.53 -6.74
N TYR A 94 11.75 -0.91 -7.89
CA TYR A 94 12.48 -1.54 -8.99
C TYR A 94 13.90 -1.00 -8.98
N LEU A 95 14.87 -1.85 -8.69
CA LEU A 95 16.27 -1.43 -8.54
C LEU A 95 17.22 -2.44 -9.16
N ASN A 96 18.17 -1.98 -9.98
CA ASN A 96 19.17 -2.83 -10.63
C ASN A 96 18.58 -4.01 -11.44
N GLY A 97 17.41 -3.80 -12.05
CA GLY A 97 16.73 -4.84 -12.84
C GLY A 97 15.97 -5.88 -12.02
N ALA A 98 15.76 -5.65 -10.72
CA ALA A 98 15.00 -6.51 -9.83
C ALA A 98 13.87 -5.76 -9.15
N THR A 99 12.72 -6.42 -8.96
CA THR A 99 11.63 -5.93 -8.12
C THR A 99 11.87 -6.38 -6.68
N GLU A 100 12.26 -5.43 -5.85
CA GLU A 100 12.54 -5.65 -4.43
C GLU A 100 11.31 -5.38 -3.59
N LEU A 101 10.94 -6.34 -2.72
CA LEU A 101 9.92 -6.17 -1.70
C LEU A 101 10.56 -5.58 -0.43
N CYS A 102 9.95 -4.52 0.08
CA CYS A 102 10.45 -3.77 1.21
C CYS A 102 9.39 -3.60 2.29
N TRP A 103 9.81 -3.40 3.52
CA TRP A 103 8.97 -2.83 4.55
C TRP A 103 9.24 -1.34 4.72
N LEU A 104 8.18 -0.59 5.05
CA LEU A 104 8.27 0.84 5.36
C LEU A 104 7.59 1.10 6.70
N LYS A 105 8.30 1.75 7.59
CA LYS A 105 7.79 2.17 8.88
C LYS A 105 7.89 3.68 9.02
N ARG A 106 6.82 4.31 9.48
CA ARG A 106 6.89 5.65 10.08
C ARG A 106 6.92 5.53 11.58
N GLU A 107 7.89 6.17 12.21
CA GLU A 107 8.06 6.21 13.65
C GLU A 107 8.40 7.64 14.06
N ASP A 108 7.49 8.28 14.77
CA ASP A 108 7.53 9.69 15.13
C ASP A 108 7.85 10.61 13.94
N GLY A 109 7.21 10.33 12.80
CA GLY A 109 7.36 11.07 11.54
C GLY A 109 8.56 10.68 10.68
N ARG A 110 9.54 9.93 11.22
CA ARG A 110 10.69 9.45 10.44
C ARG A 110 10.29 8.27 9.59
N LEU A 111 10.65 8.30 8.32
CA LEU A 111 10.52 7.15 7.44
C LEU A 111 11.76 6.26 7.60
N ILE A 112 11.52 4.97 7.83
CA ILE A 112 12.54 3.92 7.94
C ILE A 112 12.09 2.79 7.02
N THR A 113 12.99 2.29 6.20
CA THR A 113 12.72 1.22 5.24
C THR A 113 13.75 0.12 5.39
N GLY A 114 13.41 -1.08 4.95
CA GLY A 114 14.35 -2.18 4.83
C GLY A 114 13.89 -3.18 3.78
N LEU A 115 14.86 -3.84 3.17
CA LEU A 115 14.63 -4.91 2.22
C LEU A 115 14.04 -6.13 2.94
N ILE A 116 13.05 -6.77 2.31
CA ILE A 116 12.57 -8.10 2.69
C ILE A 116 13.23 -9.15 1.80
N ARG A 117 12.95 -9.10 0.48
CA ARG A 117 13.53 -9.98 -0.54
C ARG A 117 13.20 -9.47 -1.95
N ASP A 118 13.83 -10.05 -2.95
CA ASP A 118 13.41 -9.90 -4.34
C ASP A 118 12.16 -10.75 -4.61
N ILE A 119 11.35 -10.31 -5.55
CA ILE A 119 10.12 -11.00 -5.97
C ILE A 119 9.99 -11.02 -7.48
N ASP A 120 9.27 -12.02 -7.98
CA ASP A 120 8.88 -12.12 -9.38
C ASP A 120 7.56 -11.38 -9.62
N ILE A 121 7.49 -10.62 -10.72
CA ILE A 121 6.24 -10.02 -11.17
C ILE A 121 5.25 -11.10 -11.66
N ASN A 122 3.96 -10.76 -11.73
CA ASN A 122 2.87 -11.66 -12.11
C ASN A 122 2.72 -12.89 -11.21
N THR A 123 3.37 -12.90 -10.06
CA THR A 123 3.30 -13.98 -9.07
C THR A 123 2.46 -13.55 -7.88
N PRO A 124 1.48 -14.35 -7.43
CA PRO A 124 0.72 -14.05 -6.24
C PRO A 124 1.55 -14.34 -4.99
N TYR A 125 1.62 -13.38 -4.08
CA TYR A 125 2.27 -13.49 -2.77
C TYR A 125 1.26 -13.35 -1.66
N GLU A 126 1.34 -14.21 -0.65
CA GLU A 126 0.61 -14.05 0.60
C GLU A 126 1.44 -13.17 1.55
N ALA A 127 0.82 -12.11 2.06
CA ALA A 127 1.44 -11.21 3.00
C ALA A 127 0.62 -11.08 4.28
N MET A 128 1.31 -11.03 5.41
CA MET A 128 0.71 -10.79 6.71
C MET A 128 1.53 -9.79 7.50
N ILE A 129 0.86 -8.88 8.20
CA ILE A 129 1.50 -7.98 9.17
C ILE A 129 0.80 -8.15 10.50
N ASP A 130 1.53 -8.64 11.51
CA ASP A 130 1.12 -8.69 12.90
C ASP A 130 1.67 -7.51 13.67
N ILE A 131 0.86 -6.93 14.56
CA ILE A 131 1.29 -5.92 15.52
C ILE A 131 1.45 -6.56 16.88
N GLU A 132 2.68 -6.60 17.34
CA GLU A 132 3.02 -6.97 18.70
C GLU A 132 3.38 -5.72 19.53
N THR A 133 3.62 -5.88 20.81
CA THR A 133 3.95 -4.75 21.68
C THR A 133 5.18 -3.98 21.23
N PHE A 134 6.24 -4.70 20.84
CA PHE A 134 7.55 -4.11 20.51
C PHE A 134 8.01 -4.38 19.07
N TYR A 135 7.21 -5.12 18.29
CA TYR A 135 7.55 -5.49 16.92
C TYR A 135 6.33 -5.43 15.99
N TYR A 136 6.60 -5.20 14.73
CA TYR A 136 5.75 -5.63 13.63
C TYR A 136 6.38 -6.89 13.06
N THR A 137 5.62 -7.95 12.97
CA THR A 137 6.05 -9.20 12.35
C THR A 137 5.44 -9.27 10.97
N ILE A 138 6.28 -9.21 9.94
CA ILE A 138 5.88 -9.26 8.53
C ILE A 138 6.21 -10.65 8.03
N THR A 139 5.21 -11.34 7.50
CA THR A 139 5.37 -12.67 6.89
C THR A 139 5.01 -12.61 5.42
N ILE A 140 5.89 -13.12 4.55
CA ILE A 140 5.67 -13.26 3.11
C ILE A 140 5.88 -14.74 2.75
N ASP A 141 4.80 -15.42 2.32
CA ASP A 141 4.80 -16.85 1.98
C ASP A 141 5.46 -17.76 3.05
N GLY A 142 5.29 -17.40 4.33
CA GLY A 142 5.85 -18.12 5.47
C GLY A 142 7.19 -17.57 5.98
N ASP A 143 7.93 -16.80 5.20
CA ASP A 143 9.17 -16.17 5.64
C ASP A 143 8.90 -14.93 6.47
N THR A 144 9.55 -14.79 7.61
CA THR A 144 9.25 -13.77 8.61
C THR A 144 10.37 -12.75 8.78
N THR A 145 9.99 -11.46 8.77
CA THR A 145 10.84 -10.31 9.08
C THR A 145 10.29 -9.56 10.28
N MET A 146 11.12 -9.35 11.30
CA MET A 146 10.73 -8.59 12.49
C MET A 146 11.22 -7.14 12.38
N VAL A 147 10.30 -6.20 12.53
CA VAL A 147 10.59 -4.76 12.47
C VAL A 147 10.28 -4.15 13.84
N ARG A 148 11.30 -3.57 14.49
CA ARG A 148 11.12 -2.98 15.82
C ARG A 148 10.04 -1.91 15.80
N ARG A 149 9.13 -1.97 16.77
CA ARG A 149 8.06 -1.01 17.04
C ARG A 149 8.31 -0.35 18.39
N ARG A 150 8.25 0.98 18.44
CA ARG A 150 8.36 1.72 19.70
C ARG A 150 6.98 2.22 20.10
N PRO A 151 6.41 1.73 21.20
CA PRO A 151 5.18 2.29 21.76
C PRO A 151 5.37 3.77 22.08
N ASP A 152 4.40 4.62 21.71
CA ASP A 152 4.44 6.07 22.02
C ASP A 152 3.93 6.42 23.43
N GLY A 153 3.80 5.40 24.30
CA GLY A 153 3.26 5.54 25.65
C GLY A 153 1.74 5.65 25.72
N PHE A 154 1.03 5.52 24.60
CA PHE A 154 -0.42 5.55 24.55
C PHE A 154 -1.02 4.16 24.87
N TRP A 155 -1.84 4.08 25.91
CA TRP A 155 -2.48 2.84 26.39
C TRP A 155 -4.00 2.81 26.14
N GLY A 156 -4.51 3.61 25.20
CA GLY A 156 -5.94 3.66 24.86
C GLY A 156 -6.31 2.77 23.67
N THR A 157 -7.60 2.83 23.28
CA THR A 157 -8.08 2.15 22.07
C THR A 157 -7.36 2.69 20.84
N ILE A 158 -6.60 1.83 20.20
CA ILE A 158 -5.82 2.20 19.01
C ILE A 158 -6.73 2.09 17.79
N ARG A 159 -7.19 3.23 17.28
CA ARG A 159 -7.84 3.27 15.97
C ARG A 159 -6.77 3.21 14.90
N ARG A 160 -6.88 2.24 14.01
CA ARG A 160 -6.04 2.09 12.81
C ARG A 160 -6.87 2.34 11.58
N TYR A 161 -6.23 2.66 10.46
CA TYR A 161 -6.87 2.69 9.15
C TYR A 161 -5.93 2.11 8.12
N TYR A 162 -6.49 1.44 7.13
CA TYR A 162 -5.75 0.84 6.02
C TYR A 162 -5.12 1.90 5.14
N LEU A 163 -4.00 1.55 4.56
CA LEU A 163 -3.21 2.39 3.69
C LEU A 163 -3.01 1.65 2.37
N TYR A 164 -3.58 2.20 1.32
CA TYR A 164 -3.66 1.63 -0.01
C TYR A 164 -2.46 2.01 -0.88
N PRO A 165 -2.35 1.45 -2.12
CA PRO A 165 -1.23 1.69 -3.00
C PRO A 165 -0.92 3.17 -3.22
N TYR A 166 0.39 3.47 -3.21
CA TYR A 166 0.89 4.82 -3.32
C TYR A 166 2.30 4.83 -3.93
N PHE A 167 2.52 5.59 -4.99
CA PHE A 167 3.85 5.80 -5.56
C PHE A 167 4.69 6.70 -4.65
N GLY A 168 5.88 6.23 -4.30
CA GLY A 168 6.75 6.84 -3.28
C GLY A 168 7.53 8.04 -3.76
N GLY A 169 8.35 8.60 -2.85
CA GLY A 169 9.22 9.72 -3.17
C GLY A 169 8.52 11.03 -3.43
N ASN A 170 9.22 11.89 -4.14
CA ASN A 170 8.77 13.20 -4.60
C ASN A 170 8.44 13.25 -6.11
N GLU A 171 8.65 12.13 -6.83
CA GLU A 171 8.20 11.95 -8.21
C GLU A 171 6.82 11.31 -8.27
N PHE A 172 6.10 11.60 -9.34
CA PHE A 172 4.84 10.94 -9.67
C PHE A 172 5.09 9.61 -10.40
N ALA A 173 4.06 8.77 -10.47
CA ALA A 173 4.13 7.54 -11.28
C ALA A 173 4.43 7.88 -12.75
N PRO A 174 5.45 7.27 -13.36
CA PRO A 174 5.88 7.61 -14.73
C PRO A 174 4.94 7.04 -15.79
N HIS A 175 4.09 6.11 -15.42
CA HIS A 175 3.01 5.50 -16.22
C HIS A 175 1.98 4.94 -15.25
N ASP A 176 0.86 4.43 -15.77
CA ASP A 176 -0.13 3.74 -14.94
C ASP A 176 0.50 2.50 -14.29
N ILE A 177 0.42 2.41 -12.96
CA ILE A 177 0.94 1.26 -12.19
C ILE A 177 -0.23 0.47 -11.61
N THR A 178 -0.28 -0.81 -11.95
CA THR A 178 -1.34 -1.73 -11.55
C THR A 178 -0.89 -2.65 -10.43
N ILE A 179 -1.69 -2.70 -9.37
CA ILE A 179 -1.46 -3.57 -8.22
C ILE A 179 -2.77 -4.31 -7.93
N LYS A 180 -2.71 -5.64 -7.86
CA LYS A 180 -3.86 -6.45 -7.46
C LYS A 180 -3.74 -6.83 -5.99
N ILE A 181 -4.81 -6.64 -5.22
CA ILE A 181 -4.86 -6.99 -3.79
C ILE A 181 -6.15 -7.77 -3.50
N LYS A 182 -6.01 -8.86 -2.72
CA LYS A 182 -7.11 -9.64 -2.18
C LYS A 182 -6.97 -9.69 -0.66
N GLU A 183 -7.95 -9.11 0.04
CA GLU A 183 -8.07 -9.08 1.51
C GLU A 183 -8.81 -10.33 2.03
#